data_a6fffdf236223b62ca57e5c70257c0d1
#
_entry.id   a6fffdf236223b62ca57e5c70257c0d1
#
_cell.length_a   1.000
_cell.length_b   1.000
_cell.length_c   1.000
_cell.angle_alpha   90.00
_cell.angle_beta   90.00
_cell.angle_gamma   90.00
#
_symmetry.space_group_name_H-M   'P 1'
#
loop_
_entity.id
_entity.type
_entity.pdbx_description
1 polymer ?
#
loop_
_entity_poly.entity_id
_entity_poly.type
_entity_poly.pdbx_seq_one_letter_code
_entity_poly.pdbx_strand_id
1 'polypeptide(L)'
;VQRELGAFAYGVDTPNIETCAAELLLRQQKTIAVADSCTGGMLGDMLTNVPGASAIFAGGIIAYNNDTKTRLLDVDPALIARCGAVSPEVAGAMAEHARAIFGTDLAMSITGLAGPEGDGVHTVGTLFVALATPDGTFFRTLHKDKWGRVRIKHAAANHAFDMVRRYLTGLPVEIEENR
;
A
#
# COMPACT_ATOMS: atom_id res chain seq x y z
N VAL A 1 18.05 13.42 17.06
CA VAL A 1 17.62 12.54 15.95
C VAL A 1 16.16 12.77 15.61
N GLN A 2 15.17 12.56 16.52
CA GLN A 2 13.74 12.81 16.22
C GLN A 2 13.43 14.28 15.88
N ARG A 3 14.08 15.26 16.55
CA ARG A 3 13.91 16.68 16.23
C ARG A 3 14.46 17.08 14.86
N GLU A 4 15.47 16.39 14.36
CA GLU A 4 16.12 16.67 13.08
C GLU A 4 15.47 15.92 11.92
N LEU A 5 15.05 14.68 12.14
CA LEU A 5 14.37 13.86 11.13
C LEU A 5 12.85 14.14 11.04
N GLY A 6 12.25 14.74 12.06
CA GLY A 6 10.84 15.13 12.05
C GLY A 6 9.92 13.97 11.65
N ALA A 7 9.08 14.20 10.65
CA ALA A 7 8.08 13.25 10.15
C ALA A 7 8.69 12.01 9.47
N PHE A 8 9.99 11.97 9.20
CA PHE A 8 10.68 10.79 8.64
C PHE A 8 11.07 9.78 9.72
N ALA A 9 11.14 10.19 10.99
CA ALA A 9 11.42 9.27 12.08
C ALA A 9 10.13 8.56 12.52
N TYR A 10 10.07 7.24 12.37
CA TYR A 10 8.88 6.45 12.74
C TYR A 10 8.98 5.77 14.13
N GLY A 11 10.12 5.84 14.79
CA GLY A 11 10.30 5.34 16.17
C GLY A 11 11.76 5.35 16.58
N VAL A 12 12.03 5.26 17.89
CA VAL A 12 13.40 5.15 18.43
C VAL A 12 13.75 3.68 18.65
N ASP A 13 12.79 2.86 19.09
CA ASP A 13 12.98 1.44 19.41
C ASP A 13 12.13 0.51 18.53
N THR A 14 11.59 1.03 17.42
CA THR A 14 10.77 0.25 16.50
C THR A 14 11.65 -0.31 15.38
N PRO A 15 11.69 -1.65 15.18
CA PRO A 15 12.66 -2.28 14.28
C PRO A 15 12.41 -1.95 12.80
N ASN A 16 11.15 -1.74 12.40
CA ASN A 16 10.74 -1.50 11.02
C ASN A 16 9.42 -0.73 10.95
N ILE A 17 9.05 -0.29 9.75
CA ILE A 17 7.87 0.55 9.53
C ILE A 17 6.55 -0.21 9.71
N GLU A 18 6.49 -1.48 9.34
CA GLU A 18 5.30 -2.32 9.50
C GLU A 18 4.97 -2.55 10.97
N THR A 19 5.97 -2.75 11.82
CA THR A 19 5.77 -2.83 13.27
C THR A 19 5.20 -1.53 13.83
N CYS A 20 5.74 -0.39 13.42
CA CYS A 20 5.23 0.92 13.83
C CYS A 20 3.75 1.10 13.42
N ALA A 21 3.41 0.78 12.17
CA ALA A 21 2.04 0.90 11.68
C ALA A 21 1.08 -0.06 12.41
N ALA A 22 1.49 -1.32 12.63
CA ALA A 22 0.68 -2.31 13.34
C ALA A 22 0.45 -1.93 14.81
N GLU A 23 1.46 -1.44 15.52
CA GLU A 23 1.31 -0.95 16.90
C GLU A 23 0.36 0.26 17.00
N LEU A 24 0.37 1.16 16.00
CA LEU A 24 -0.57 2.26 15.94
C LEU A 24 -2.01 1.76 15.72
N LEU A 25 -2.21 0.82 14.80
CA LEU A 25 -3.50 0.18 14.60
C LEU A 25 -4.02 -0.50 15.86
N LEU A 26 -3.18 -1.28 16.55
CA LEU A 26 -3.52 -1.94 17.82
C LEU A 26 -3.93 -0.93 18.90
N ARG A 27 -3.12 0.12 19.09
CA ARG A 27 -3.40 1.16 20.09
C ARG A 27 -4.70 1.92 19.83
N GLN A 28 -5.02 2.15 18.55
CA GLN A 28 -6.23 2.88 18.15
C GLN A 28 -7.42 1.95 17.86
N GLN A 29 -7.27 0.65 18.05
CA GLN A 29 -8.30 -0.37 17.80
C GLN A 29 -8.86 -0.26 16.37
N LYS A 30 -7.98 -0.01 15.39
CA LYS A 30 -8.30 0.10 13.98
C LYS A 30 -7.96 -1.17 13.23
N THR A 31 -8.81 -1.54 12.29
CA THR A 31 -8.63 -2.71 11.43
C THR A 31 -8.15 -2.31 10.04
N ILE A 32 -7.45 -3.24 9.38
CA ILE A 32 -6.91 -3.02 8.04
C ILE A 32 -7.06 -4.26 7.17
N ALA A 33 -7.30 -4.01 5.86
CA ALA A 33 -7.23 -5.01 4.80
C ALA A 33 -6.16 -4.63 3.78
N VAL A 34 -5.81 -5.57 2.88
CA VAL A 34 -4.84 -5.31 1.81
C VAL A 34 -5.33 -5.81 0.45
N ALA A 35 -5.00 -5.06 -0.60
CA ALA A 35 -5.16 -5.48 -1.99
C ALA A 35 -3.80 -5.40 -2.68
N ASP A 36 -3.19 -6.54 -2.92
CA ASP A 36 -1.83 -6.64 -3.41
C ASP A 36 -1.79 -7.09 -4.88
N SER A 37 -0.99 -6.44 -5.69
CA SER A 37 -0.73 -6.85 -7.06
C SER A 37 0.74 -7.19 -7.26
N CYS A 38 1.58 -6.24 -7.63
CA CYS A 38 2.97 -6.48 -8.02
C CYS A 38 3.86 -7.02 -6.89
N THR A 39 3.51 -6.85 -5.62
CA THR A 39 4.27 -7.37 -4.49
C THR A 39 3.91 -8.81 -4.14
N GLY A 40 2.76 -9.32 -4.64
CA GLY A 40 2.39 -10.74 -4.58
C GLY A 40 2.07 -11.24 -3.18
N GLY A 41 1.47 -10.39 -2.31
CA GLY A 41 1.08 -10.73 -0.95
C GLY A 41 2.02 -10.21 0.14
N MET A 42 3.05 -9.44 -0.21
CA MET A 42 4.04 -8.94 0.75
C MET A 42 3.41 -8.06 1.85
N LEU A 43 2.35 -7.30 1.54
CA LEU A 43 1.65 -6.50 2.55
C LEU A 43 1.08 -7.36 3.69
N GLY A 44 0.43 -8.46 3.34
CA GLY A 44 -0.10 -9.41 4.32
C GLY A 44 1.01 -10.15 5.06
N ASP A 45 2.06 -10.58 4.37
CA ASP A 45 3.23 -11.21 4.95
C ASP A 45 3.87 -10.32 6.02
N MET A 46 4.17 -9.07 5.70
CA MET A 46 4.79 -8.12 6.63
C MET A 46 3.89 -7.82 7.84
N LEU A 47 2.57 -7.67 7.66
CA LEU A 47 1.64 -7.48 8.79
C LEU A 47 1.61 -8.70 9.73
N THR A 48 1.59 -9.90 9.17
CA THR A 48 1.48 -11.13 9.96
C THR A 48 2.77 -11.49 10.71
N ASN A 49 3.90 -10.87 10.37
CA ASN A 49 5.15 -10.97 11.13
C ASN A 49 5.11 -10.18 12.45
N VAL A 50 4.10 -9.31 12.64
CA VAL A 50 3.96 -8.53 13.88
C VAL A 50 3.06 -9.27 14.88
N PRO A 51 3.53 -9.53 16.11
CA PRO A 51 2.69 -10.13 17.15
C PRO A 51 1.41 -9.31 17.39
N GLY A 52 0.27 -9.99 17.49
CA GLY A 52 -1.03 -9.35 17.64
C GLY A 52 -1.71 -8.95 16.33
N ALA A 53 -1.14 -9.24 15.17
CA ALA A 53 -1.70 -8.91 13.87
C ALA A 53 -3.14 -9.40 13.67
N SER A 54 -3.53 -10.53 14.27
CA SER A 54 -4.90 -11.07 14.17
C SER A 54 -5.99 -10.14 14.73
N ALA A 55 -5.63 -9.19 15.58
CA ALA A 55 -6.60 -8.21 16.11
C ALA A 55 -6.84 -7.03 15.16
N ILE A 56 -5.96 -6.81 14.19
CA ILE A 56 -6.01 -5.65 13.28
C ILE A 56 -6.15 -6.05 11.82
N PHE A 57 -5.60 -7.17 11.39
CA PHE A 57 -5.57 -7.61 10.00
C PHE A 57 -6.74 -8.55 9.69
N ALA A 58 -7.72 -8.05 8.94
CA ALA A 58 -8.90 -8.83 8.56
C ALA A 58 -8.62 -9.80 7.40
N GLY A 59 -7.64 -9.50 6.56
CA GLY A 59 -7.29 -10.33 5.41
C GLY A 59 -6.87 -9.50 4.20
N GLY A 60 -6.65 -10.18 3.07
CA GLY A 60 -6.24 -9.51 1.85
C GLY A 60 -6.49 -10.31 0.59
N ILE A 61 -6.48 -9.61 -0.54
CA ILE A 61 -6.66 -10.19 -1.87
C ILE A 61 -5.40 -9.94 -2.69
N ILE A 62 -4.81 -11.02 -3.23
CA ILE A 62 -3.72 -10.94 -4.21
C ILE A 62 -4.34 -10.90 -5.60
N ALA A 63 -4.50 -9.69 -6.13
CA ALA A 63 -5.09 -9.43 -7.44
C ALA A 63 -4.00 -9.21 -8.50
N TYR A 64 -3.28 -10.27 -8.86
CA TYR A 64 -2.06 -10.19 -9.66
C TYR A 64 -2.31 -9.87 -11.14
N ASN A 65 -3.43 -10.30 -11.69
CA ASN A 65 -3.86 -10.01 -13.06
C ASN A 65 -5.15 -9.18 -13.10
N ASN A 66 -5.53 -8.68 -14.29
CA ASN A 66 -6.70 -7.82 -14.46
C ASN A 66 -8.02 -8.54 -14.14
N ASP A 67 -8.14 -9.81 -14.56
CA ASP A 67 -9.34 -10.62 -14.27
C ASP A 67 -9.57 -10.76 -12.77
N THR A 68 -8.50 -10.98 -11.99
CA THR A 68 -8.61 -11.06 -10.53
C THR A 68 -8.96 -9.71 -9.90
N LYS A 69 -8.45 -8.59 -10.43
CA LYS A 69 -8.85 -7.25 -9.98
C LYS A 69 -10.36 -7.03 -10.16
N THR A 70 -10.88 -7.42 -11.32
CA THR A 70 -12.31 -7.29 -11.61
C THR A 70 -13.15 -8.25 -10.78
N ARG A 71 -12.80 -9.54 -10.74
CA ARG A 71 -13.67 -10.57 -10.14
C ARG A 71 -13.66 -10.58 -8.62
N LEU A 72 -12.54 -10.28 -7.98
CA LEU A 72 -12.39 -10.37 -6.53
C LEU A 72 -12.42 -9.01 -5.83
N LEU A 73 -12.00 -7.94 -6.53
CA LEU A 73 -11.99 -6.59 -5.99
C LEU A 73 -13.03 -5.69 -6.66
N ASP A 74 -13.87 -6.21 -7.56
CA ASP A 74 -14.91 -5.45 -8.28
C ASP A 74 -14.37 -4.17 -8.97
N VAL A 75 -13.10 -4.18 -9.39
CA VAL A 75 -12.53 -3.07 -10.14
C VAL A 75 -13.15 -3.05 -11.54
N ASP A 76 -13.77 -1.92 -11.91
CA ASP A 76 -14.43 -1.74 -13.19
C ASP A 76 -13.48 -2.05 -14.37
N PRO A 77 -13.81 -3.01 -15.24
CA PRO A 77 -13.02 -3.28 -16.45
C PRO A 77 -12.82 -2.04 -17.35
N ALA A 78 -13.80 -1.14 -17.39
CA ALA A 78 -13.70 0.10 -18.15
C ALA A 78 -12.68 1.06 -17.53
N LEU A 79 -12.52 1.06 -16.20
CA LEU A 79 -11.45 1.82 -15.52
C LEU A 79 -10.07 1.27 -15.91
N ILE A 80 -9.92 -0.06 -15.88
CA ILE A 80 -8.65 -0.72 -16.27
C ILE A 80 -8.33 -0.46 -17.74
N ALA A 81 -9.33 -0.50 -18.62
CA ALA A 81 -9.14 -0.24 -20.05
C ALA A 81 -8.75 1.21 -20.34
N ARG A 82 -9.28 2.17 -19.59
CA ARG A 82 -9.03 3.61 -19.76
C ARG A 82 -7.70 4.04 -19.15
N CYS A 83 -7.39 3.60 -17.93
CA CYS A 83 -6.26 4.11 -17.15
C CYS A 83 -5.06 3.15 -17.12
N GLY A 84 -5.24 1.90 -17.57
CA GLY A 84 -4.27 0.84 -17.37
C GLY A 84 -4.34 0.22 -15.97
N ALA A 85 -3.91 -1.04 -15.86
CA ALA A 85 -3.89 -1.74 -14.57
C ALA A 85 -2.86 -1.15 -13.58
N VAL A 86 -1.87 -0.44 -14.11
CA VAL A 86 -0.83 0.26 -13.35
C VAL A 86 -1.15 1.75 -13.41
N SER A 87 -1.98 2.20 -12.50
CA SER A 87 -2.43 3.60 -12.41
C SER A 87 -2.89 3.93 -11.00
N PRO A 88 -2.90 5.22 -10.60
CA PRO A 88 -3.40 5.63 -9.29
C PRO A 88 -4.90 5.33 -9.14
N GLU A 89 -5.68 5.46 -10.21
CA GLU A 89 -7.12 5.20 -10.20
C GLU A 89 -7.41 3.72 -9.89
N VAL A 90 -6.67 2.80 -10.50
CA VAL A 90 -6.82 1.36 -10.23
C VAL A 90 -6.30 1.01 -8.84
N ALA A 91 -5.20 1.62 -8.38
CA ALA A 91 -4.74 1.45 -7.00
C ALA A 91 -5.82 1.91 -6.00
N GLY A 92 -6.41 3.09 -6.22
CA GLY A 92 -7.50 3.61 -5.39
C GLY A 92 -8.69 2.67 -5.32
N ALA A 93 -9.21 2.25 -6.48
CA ALA A 93 -10.33 1.30 -6.55
C ALA A 93 -10.02 -0.02 -5.82
N MET A 94 -8.80 -0.56 -5.98
CA MET A 94 -8.37 -1.76 -5.26
C MET A 94 -8.42 -1.56 -3.73
N ALA A 95 -7.95 -0.42 -3.22
CA ALA A 95 -7.97 -0.14 -1.79
C ALA A 95 -9.40 0.06 -1.26
N GLU A 96 -10.22 0.85 -1.94
CA GLU A 96 -11.60 1.14 -1.56
C GLU A 96 -12.45 -0.14 -1.51
N HIS A 97 -12.33 -0.98 -2.53
CA HIS A 97 -13.08 -2.22 -2.59
C HIS A 97 -12.58 -3.26 -1.58
N ALA A 98 -11.27 -3.36 -1.34
CA ALA A 98 -10.76 -4.21 -0.25
C ALA A 98 -11.29 -3.75 1.11
N ARG A 99 -11.30 -2.43 1.36
CA ARG A 99 -11.87 -1.87 2.59
C ARG A 99 -13.34 -2.24 2.76
N ALA A 100 -14.13 -2.14 1.69
CA ALA A 100 -15.55 -2.48 1.70
C ALA A 100 -15.80 -3.99 1.88
N ILE A 101 -15.07 -4.84 1.16
CA ILE A 101 -15.20 -6.31 1.21
C ILE A 101 -14.90 -6.85 2.61
N PHE A 102 -13.85 -6.36 3.25
CA PHE A 102 -13.44 -6.82 4.58
C PHE A 102 -14.10 -6.04 5.73
N GLY A 103 -14.81 -4.94 5.45
CA GLY A 103 -15.47 -4.11 6.46
C GLY A 103 -14.48 -3.48 7.44
N THR A 104 -13.28 -3.10 6.97
CA THR A 104 -12.22 -2.57 7.82
C THR A 104 -12.24 -1.04 7.88
N ASP A 105 -11.55 -0.47 8.89
CA ASP A 105 -11.34 0.97 8.99
C ASP A 105 -10.47 1.50 7.85
N LEU A 106 -9.41 0.76 7.51
CA LEU A 106 -8.43 1.12 6.50
C LEU A 106 -8.23 -0.03 5.49
N ALA A 107 -7.74 0.30 4.29
CA ALA A 107 -7.15 -0.70 3.41
C ALA A 107 -6.00 -0.11 2.60
N MET A 108 -4.92 -0.89 2.45
CA MET A 108 -3.80 -0.56 1.57
C MET A 108 -3.90 -1.30 0.25
N SER A 109 -3.46 -0.66 -0.83
CA SER A 109 -3.25 -1.34 -2.10
C SER A 109 -1.93 -0.98 -2.75
N ILE A 110 -1.42 -1.88 -3.60
CA ILE A 110 -0.24 -1.64 -4.44
C ILE A 110 -0.49 -2.22 -5.83
N THR A 111 -0.26 -1.40 -6.86
CA THR A 111 -0.09 -1.86 -8.25
C THR A 111 1.18 -1.25 -8.84
N GLY A 112 1.80 -1.89 -9.83
CA GLY A 112 3.03 -1.36 -10.42
C GLY A 112 3.87 -2.39 -11.16
N LEU A 113 5.02 -1.94 -11.63
CA LEU A 113 5.94 -2.68 -12.47
C LEU A 113 7.27 -2.95 -11.75
N ALA A 114 7.43 -4.16 -11.25
CA ALA A 114 8.67 -4.59 -10.60
C ALA A 114 9.72 -5.18 -11.58
N GLY A 115 9.42 -5.16 -12.90
CA GLY A 115 10.32 -5.64 -13.94
C GLY A 115 10.14 -7.12 -14.31
N PRO A 116 10.85 -7.62 -15.32
CA PRO A 116 11.99 -6.97 -16.00
C PRO A 116 11.60 -5.89 -17.03
N GLU A 117 10.35 -5.88 -17.50
CA GLU A 117 9.88 -4.98 -18.55
C GLU A 117 8.81 -4.00 -18.02
N GLY A 118 8.66 -2.86 -18.68
CA GLY A 118 7.54 -1.94 -18.50
C GLY A 118 6.28 -2.43 -19.22
N ASP A 119 5.22 -1.63 -19.18
CA ASP A 119 3.93 -1.95 -19.85
C ASP A 119 3.69 -1.14 -21.14
N GLY A 120 4.71 -0.43 -21.63
CA GLY A 120 4.62 0.46 -22.79
C GLY A 120 4.17 1.89 -22.47
N VAL A 121 3.64 2.13 -21.27
CA VAL A 121 3.26 3.46 -20.75
C VAL A 121 4.22 3.86 -19.63
N HIS A 122 4.46 2.95 -18.70
CA HIS A 122 5.31 3.15 -17.53
C HIS A 122 6.59 2.33 -17.61
N THR A 123 7.66 2.87 -17.07
CA THR A 123 8.94 2.16 -16.90
C THR A 123 8.92 1.25 -15.70
N VAL A 124 9.84 0.27 -15.68
CA VAL A 124 10.10 -0.55 -14.49
C VAL A 124 10.38 0.34 -13.28
N GLY A 125 9.85 -0.01 -12.13
CA GLY A 125 9.97 0.77 -10.89
C GLY A 125 8.87 1.81 -10.69
N THR A 126 7.96 1.99 -11.66
CA THR A 126 6.75 2.79 -11.45
C THR A 126 5.75 1.99 -10.60
N LEU A 127 5.35 2.56 -9.48
CA LEU A 127 4.44 1.95 -8.51
C LEU A 127 3.41 2.98 -8.06
N PHE A 128 2.19 2.53 -7.87
CA PHE A 128 1.11 3.30 -7.27
C PHE A 128 0.65 2.59 -6.00
N VAL A 129 0.68 3.34 -4.92
CA VAL A 129 0.25 2.90 -3.59
C VAL A 129 -0.96 3.73 -3.19
N ALA A 130 -2.01 3.10 -2.70
CA ALA A 130 -3.17 3.79 -2.18
C ALA A 130 -3.51 3.34 -0.76
N LEU A 131 -4.07 4.26 0.02
CA LEU A 131 -4.64 4.02 1.35
C LEU A 131 -6.07 4.55 1.38
N ALA A 132 -7.04 3.64 1.43
CA ALA A 132 -8.44 3.97 1.64
C ALA A 132 -8.74 4.09 3.15
N THR A 133 -9.42 5.16 3.52
CA THR A 133 -9.74 5.53 4.90
C THR A 133 -11.19 6.05 4.98
N PRO A 134 -11.75 6.28 6.18
CA PRO A 134 -13.03 6.99 6.33
C PRO A 134 -13.02 8.43 5.78
N ASP A 135 -11.85 9.07 5.74
CA ASP A 135 -11.70 10.47 5.31
C ASP A 135 -11.43 10.61 3.81
N GLY A 136 -11.31 9.50 3.10
CA GLY A 136 -11.01 9.44 1.66
C GLY A 136 -9.83 8.54 1.32
N THR A 137 -9.45 8.53 0.05
CA THR A 137 -8.36 7.70 -0.46
C THR A 137 -7.16 8.58 -0.79
N PHE A 138 -6.00 8.20 -0.24
CA PHE A 138 -4.72 8.86 -0.41
C PHE A 138 -3.82 8.07 -1.35
N PHE A 139 -2.93 8.75 -2.06
CA PHE A 139 -2.10 8.16 -3.09
C PHE A 139 -0.62 8.50 -2.93
N ARG A 140 0.25 7.59 -3.39
CA ARG A 140 1.68 7.86 -3.65
C ARG A 140 2.10 7.22 -4.95
N THR A 141 2.85 7.97 -5.73
CA THR A 141 3.54 7.48 -6.91
C THR A 141 5.03 7.34 -6.60
N LEU A 142 5.61 6.20 -6.93
CA LEU A 142 7.02 5.91 -6.71
C LEU A 142 7.71 5.61 -8.04
N HIS A 143 8.97 6.06 -8.16
CA HIS A 143 9.83 5.78 -9.30
C HIS A 143 11.16 5.18 -8.83
N LYS A 144 11.33 3.87 -9.02
CA LYS A 144 12.47 3.07 -8.55
C LYS A 144 13.19 2.34 -9.71
N ASP A 145 13.34 3.00 -10.83
CA ASP A 145 13.85 2.49 -12.10
C ASP A 145 15.24 1.82 -12.03
N LYS A 146 16.06 2.25 -11.07
CA LYS A 146 17.43 1.72 -10.86
C LYS A 146 17.51 0.55 -9.88
N TRP A 147 16.38 0.09 -9.35
CA TRP A 147 16.37 -0.93 -8.32
C TRP A 147 16.00 -2.31 -8.89
N GLY A 148 16.54 -3.36 -8.29
CA GLY A 148 16.14 -4.72 -8.61
C GLY A 148 14.74 -5.05 -8.07
N ARG A 149 14.06 -5.99 -8.72
CA ARG A 149 12.67 -6.40 -8.46
C ARG A 149 12.33 -6.55 -6.98
N VAL A 150 13.14 -7.26 -6.22
CA VAL A 150 12.88 -7.50 -4.78
C VAL A 150 12.88 -6.17 -4.02
N ARG A 151 13.85 -5.31 -4.28
CA ARG A 151 13.98 -4.00 -3.63
C ARG A 151 12.82 -3.07 -4.00
N ILE A 152 12.35 -3.11 -5.26
CA ILE A 152 11.17 -2.36 -5.72
C ILE A 152 9.92 -2.78 -4.91
N LYS A 153 9.69 -4.09 -4.75
CA LYS A 153 8.57 -4.62 -3.98
C LYS A 153 8.60 -4.17 -2.51
N HIS A 154 9.76 -4.27 -1.86
CA HIS A 154 9.93 -3.80 -0.47
C HIS A 154 9.71 -2.29 -0.33
N ALA A 155 10.18 -1.50 -1.29
CA ALA A 155 9.94 -0.06 -1.27
C ALA A 155 8.44 0.25 -1.30
N ALA A 156 7.69 -0.40 -2.21
CA ALA A 156 6.24 -0.21 -2.31
C ALA A 156 5.54 -0.54 -0.98
N ALA A 157 5.88 -1.68 -0.37
CA ALA A 157 5.31 -2.09 0.90
C ALA A 157 5.66 -1.10 2.03
N ASN A 158 6.92 -0.68 2.14
CA ASN A 158 7.32 0.29 3.16
C ASN A 158 6.58 1.63 3.01
N HIS A 159 6.36 2.10 1.78
CA HIS A 159 5.57 3.31 1.54
C HIS A 159 4.10 3.13 1.93
N ALA A 160 3.51 1.95 1.70
CA ALA A 160 2.15 1.65 2.13
C ALA A 160 2.03 1.71 3.66
N PHE A 161 2.94 1.11 4.40
CA PHE A 161 2.97 1.17 5.87
C PHE A 161 3.25 2.59 6.39
N ASP A 162 4.11 3.38 5.72
CA ASP A 162 4.32 4.77 6.10
C ASP A 162 3.05 5.63 5.88
N MET A 163 2.25 5.36 4.85
CA MET A 163 0.95 6.01 4.67
C MET A 163 0.01 5.73 5.85
N VAL A 164 -0.09 4.48 6.29
CA VAL A 164 -0.88 4.10 7.48
C VAL A 164 -0.37 4.83 8.72
N ARG A 165 0.93 4.79 8.98
CA ARG A 165 1.55 5.50 10.12
C ARG A 165 1.20 6.99 10.10
N ARG A 166 1.39 7.64 8.96
CA ARG A 166 1.13 9.09 8.82
C ARG A 166 -0.32 9.42 9.04
N TYR A 167 -1.23 8.67 8.45
CA TYR A 167 -2.66 8.85 8.65
C TYR A 167 -3.02 8.75 10.14
N LEU A 168 -2.59 7.69 10.83
CA LEU A 168 -2.89 7.44 12.24
C LEU A 168 -2.20 8.43 13.20
N THR A 169 -1.19 9.16 12.75
CA THR A 169 -0.49 10.18 13.54
C THR A 169 -0.82 11.61 13.14
N GLY A 170 -1.76 11.82 12.21
CA GLY A 170 -2.17 13.15 11.74
C GLY A 170 -1.11 13.88 10.91
N LEU A 171 -0.17 13.14 10.33
CA LEU A 171 0.84 13.70 9.42
C LEU A 171 0.31 13.70 7.97
N PRO A 172 0.81 14.57 7.09
CA PRO A 172 0.47 14.53 5.66
C PRO A 172 0.75 13.14 5.07
N VAL A 173 -0.29 12.48 4.53
CA VAL A 173 -0.19 11.11 3.99
C VAL A 173 0.47 11.13 2.61
N GLU A 174 0.03 12.05 1.77
CA GLU A 174 0.61 12.26 0.45
C GLU A 174 1.87 13.11 0.58
N ILE A 175 2.97 12.58 0.12
CA ILE A 175 4.25 13.28 0.08
C ILE A 175 4.85 13.07 -1.30
N GLU A 176 5.41 14.13 -1.87
CA GLU A 176 6.25 13.99 -3.06
C GLU A 176 7.54 13.25 -2.70
N GLU A 177 7.88 12.27 -3.51
CA GLU A 177 9.16 11.60 -3.36
C GLU A 177 10.27 12.55 -3.83
N ASN A 178 11.10 13.04 -2.91
CA ASN A 178 12.29 13.80 -3.30
C ASN A 178 13.18 12.89 -4.15
N ARG A 179 13.39 13.28 -5.40
CA ARG A 179 14.23 12.59 -6.39
C ARG A 179 15.70 12.54 -5.97
#